data_8658f0e54136c7436319b2b4adbc8fef
#
_entry.id   8658f0e54136c7436319b2b4adbc8fef
#
_cell.length_a   1.000
_cell.length_b   1.000
_cell.length_c   1.000
_cell.angle_alpha   90.00
_cell.angle_beta   90.00
_cell.angle_gamma   90.00
#
_symmetry.space_group_name_H-M   'P 1'
#
loop_
_entity.id
_entity.type
_entity.pdbx_description
1 polymer ?
#
loop_
_entity_poly.entity_id
_entity_poly.type
_entity_poly.pdbx_seq_one_letter_code
_entity_poly.pdbx_strand_id
1 'polypeptide(L)'
;MFTGIIEEVGTVKQITHGQHSEVLNIQARTVLENTKIGDSIAVNGICLTVTRLFADSFSADVMHETLNRSSLAGLMVGSRVNLERAMAADGRFGGHIVAGASCESKKTTMRSGLPSMRNRIFCAMSWKKAPSRSMV
;
A
#
# COMPACT_ATOMS: atom_id res chain seq x y z
N MET A 1 7.68 2.88 -9.44
CA MET A 1 6.30 2.93 -9.98
C MET A 1 5.55 1.68 -9.54
N PHE A 2 4.28 1.80 -9.28
CA PHE A 2 3.40 0.69 -8.88
C PHE A 2 2.28 0.50 -9.87
N THR A 3 1.85 -0.74 -10.07
CA THR A 3 0.80 -1.11 -11.03
C THR A 3 -0.60 -1.10 -10.41
N GLY A 4 -0.67 -1.21 -9.09
CA GLY A 4 -1.91 -1.42 -8.36
C GLY A 4 -2.37 -2.88 -8.27
N ILE A 5 -1.55 -3.81 -8.77
CA ILE A 5 -1.82 -5.24 -8.68
C ILE A 5 -1.19 -5.77 -7.40
N ILE A 6 -2.02 -6.34 -6.53
CA ILE A 6 -1.56 -6.92 -5.26
C ILE A 6 -0.86 -8.23 -5.55
N GLU A 7 0.41 -8.34 -5.14
CA GLU A 7 1.20 -9.57 -5.28
C GLU A 7 0.97 -10.52 -4.10
N GLU A 8 0.78 -9.96 -2.91
CA GLU A 8 0.65 -10.74 -1.68
C GLU A 8 -0.18 -10.00 -0.64
N VAL A 9 -0.80 -10.75 0.27
CA VAL A 9 -1.42 -10.21 1.48
C VAL A 9 -0.55 -10.58 2.66
N GLY A 10 0.15 -9.58 3.20
CA GLY A 10 0.98 -9.73 4.40
C GLY A 10 0.19 -9.50 5.69
N THR A 11 0.87 -9.72 6.81
CA THR A 11 0.32 -9.51 8.16
C THR A 11 1.27 -8.64 8.98
N VAL A 12 0.75 -7.65 9.66
CA VAL A 12 1.54 -6.81 10.58
C VAL A 12 1.94 -7.62 11.79
N LYS A 13 3.26 -7.88 11.96
CA LYS A 13 3.81 -8.62 13.11
C LYS A 13 4.05 -7.72 14.30
N GLN A 14 4.52 -6.51 14.07
CA GLN A 14 4.90 -5.59 15.12
C GLN A 14 4.81 -4.14 14.64
N ILE A 15 4.44 -3.28 15.54
CA ILE A 15 4.46 -1.83 15.36
C ILE A 15 5.30 -1.26 16.50
N THR A 16 6.36 -0.56 16.16
CA THR A 16 7.21 0.12 17.15
C THR A 16 7.02 1.62 17.01
N HIS A 17 6.49 2.24 18.04
CA HIS A 17 6.24 3.67 18.06
C HIS A 17 7.53 4.43 18.40
N GLY A 18 7.92 5.37 17.54
CA GLY A 18 9.01 6.32 17.75
C GLY A 18 8.51 7.74 17.96
N GLN A 19 9.42 8.68 18.21
CA GLN A 19 9.03 10.09 18.43
C GLN A 19 8.47 10.78 17.18
N HIS A 20 8.97 10.44 16.00
CA HIS A 20 8.61 11.09 14.73
C HIS A 20 8.12 10.12 13.67
N SER A 21 8.33 8.83 13.86
CA SER A 21 7.96 7.78 12.93
C SER A 21 7.58 6.50 13.67
N GLU A 22 6.87 5.64 13.00
CA GLU A 22 6.60 4.27 13.45
C GLU A 22 7.33 3.29 12.54
N VAL A 23 7.85 2.22 13.13
CA VAL A 23 8.45 1.11 12.39
C VAL A 23 7.42 0.00 12.31
N LEU A 24 6.97 -0.28 11.09
CA LEU A 24 6.08 -1.40 10.80
C LEU A 24 6.93 -2.62 10.42
N ASN A 25 6.75 -3.73 11.13
CA ASN A 25 7.27 -5.03 10.73
C ASN A 25 6.14 -5.86 10.13
N ILE A 26 6.28 -6.26 8.88
CA ILE A 26 5.23 -6.93 8.11
C ILE A 26 5.73 -8.28 7.65
N GLN A 27 5.00 -9.32 8.01
CA GLN A 27 5.23 -10.68 7.56
C GLN A 27 4.80 -10.84 6.11
N ALA A 28 5.69 -11.39 5.29
CA ALA A 28 5.49 -11.63 3.87
C ALA A 28 6.41 -12.74 3.37
N ARG A 29 6.21 -13.20 2.15
CA ARG A 29 7.05 -14.19 1.47
C ARG A 29 7.37 -13.77 0.04
N THR A 30 6.36 -13.67 -0.81
CA THR A 30 6.49 -13.39 -2.24
C THR A 30 7.16 -12.06 -2.52
N VAL A 31 6.74 -11.01 -1.82
CA VAL A 31 7.33 -9.67 -2.00
C VAL A 31 8.74 -9.54 -1.45
N LEU A 32 9.23 -10.51 -0.67
CA LEU A 32 10.61 -10.53 -0.17
C LEU A 32 11.59 -11.10 -1.20
N GLU A 33 11.10 -11.87 -2.17
CA GLU A 33 11.92 -12.45 -3.21
C GLU A 33 12.60 -11.36 -4.04
N ASN A 34 13.95 -11.37 -4.05
CA ASN A 34 14.80 -10.36 -4.72
C ASN A 34 14.67 -8.92 -4.19
N THR A 35 13.94 -8.70 -3.11
CA THR A 35 13.84 -7.40 -2.46
C THR A 35 15.10 -7.12 -1.64
N LYS A 36 15.57 -5.89 -1.70
CA LYS A 36 16.76 -5.40 -0.98
C LYS A 36 16.37 -4.27 -0.04
N ILE A 37 17.22 -4.01 0.95
CA ILE A 37 17.11 -2.81 1.78
C ILE A 37 17.22 -1.57 0.87
N GLY A 38 16.30 -0.63 1.02
CA GLY A 38 16.17 0.55 0.18
C GLY A 38 15.12 0.41 -0.94
N ASP A 39 14.65 -0.79 -1.22
CA ASP A 39 13.56 -0.99 -2.19
C ASP A 39 12.23 -0.48 -1.64
N SER A 40 11.31 -0.18 -2.54
CA SER A 40 9.98 0.31 -2.21
C SER A 40 8.94 -0.81 -2.32
N ILE A 41 8.14 -0.95 -1.29
CA ILE A 41 6.95 -1.83 -1.27
C ILE A 41 5.73 -0.98 -0.96
N ALA A 42 4.69 -1.12 -1.75
CA ALA A 42 3.41 -0.49 -1.45
C ALA A 42 2.64 -1.35 -0.43
N VAL A 43 2.31 -0.75 0.70
CA VAL A 43 1.50 -1.34 1.77
C VAL A 43 0.14 -0.66 1.77
N ASN A 44 -0.92 -1.39 1.42
CA ASN A 44 -2.25 -0.83 1.17
C ASN A 44 -2.23 0.36 0.18
N GLY A 45 -1.29 0.34 -0.77
CA GLY A 45 -1.12 1.39 -1.77
C GLY A 45 -0.26 2.58 -1.32
N ILE A 46 0.28 2.56 -0.11
CA ILE A 46 1.23 3.56 0.39
C ILE A 46 2.64 3.03 0.16
N CYS A 47 3.45 3.79 -0.56
CA CYS A 47 4.84 3.46 -0.82
C CYS A 47 5.67 3.59 0.46
N LEU A 48 6.28 2.49 0.89
CA LEU A 48 7.19 2.44 2.03
C LEU A 48 8.54 1.92 1.59
N THR A 49 9.60 2.45 2.18
CA THR A 49 10.97 2.00 1.92
C THR A 49 11.36 0.92 2.93
N VAL A 50 11.89 -0.17 2.43
CA VAL A 50 12.38 -1.28 3.24
C VAL A 50 13.65 -0.86 3.97
N THR A 51 13.61 -0.83 5.30
CA THR A 51 14.75 -0.47 6.16
C THR A 51 15.48 -1.69 6.71
N ARG A 52 14.78 -2.80 6.92
CA ARG A 52 15.35 -4.07 7.34
C ARG A 52 14.64 -5.23 6.67
N LEU A 53 15.40 -6.29 6.37
CA LEU A 53 14.88 -7.55 5.83
C LEU A 53 15.17 -8.69 6.78
N PHE A 54 14.18 -9.56 6.93
CA PHE A 54 14.27 -10.81 7.68
C PHE A 54 13.86 -11.97 6.77
N ALA A 55 14.00 -13.20 7.25
CA ALA A 55 13.68 -14.39 6.46
C ALA A 55 12.19 -14.46 6.03
N ASP A 56 11.28 -13.94 6.86
CA ASP A 56 9.83 -14.02 6.69
C ASP A 56 9.10 -12.68 6.86
N SER A 57 9.86 -11.58 6.92
CA SER A 57 9.28 -10.26 7.17
C SER A 57 10.21 -9.14 6.71
N PHE A 58 9.68 -7.94 6.61
CA PHE A 58 10.45 -6.73 6.40
C PHE A 58 9.98 -5.63 7.35
N SER A 59 10.87 -4.68 7.62
CA SER A 59 10.52 -3.46 8.35
C SER A 59 10.58 -2.25 7.44
N ALA A 60 9.66 -1.33 7.65
CA ALA A 60 9.62 -0.05 6.97
C ALA A 60 9.29 1.05 7.98
N ASP A 61 9.94 2.19 7.83
CA ASP A 61 9.69 3.37 8.64
C ASP A 61 8.58 4.21 8.02
N VAL A 62 7.62 4.62 8.83
CA VAL A 62 6.47 5.43 8.40
C VAL A 62 6.37 6.67 9.25
N MET A 63 6.41 7.83 8.63
CA MET A 63 6.22 9.10 9.32
C MET A 63 4.79 9.22 9.88
N HIS A 64 4.63 9.84 11.04
CA HIS A 64 3.32 10.05 11.67
C HIS A 64 2.34 10.78 10.76
N GLU A 65 2.83 11.70 9.93
CA GLU A 65 1.98 12.41 8.96
C GLU A 65 1.39 11.45 7.92
N THR A 66 2.20 10.51 7.42
CA THR A 66 1.75 9.47 6.48
C THR A 66 0.75 8.55 7.13
N LEU A 67 0.98 8.15 8.38
CA LEU A 67 0.03 7.34 9.14
C LEU A 67 -1.30 8.04 9.28
N ASN A 68 -1.31 9.27 9.79
CA ASN A 68 -2.54 10.03 10.07
C ASN A 68 -3.37 10.34 8.81
N ARG A 69 -2.72 10.42 7.65
CA ARG A 69 -3.36 10.77 6.38
C ARG A 69 -3.68 9.57 5.48
N SER A 70 -3.40 8.37 5.95
CA SER A 70 -3.53 7.16 5.13
C SER A 70 -4.32 6.05 5.81
N SER A 71 -4.56 4.97 5.06
CA SER A 71 -5.17 3.75 5.60
C SER A 71 -4.30 3.01 6.60
N LEU A 72 -3.08 3.48 6.83
CA LEU A 72 -2.16 2.88 7.79
C LEU A 72 -2.46 3.30 9.24
N ALA A 73 -3.19 4.40 9.45
CA ALA A 73 -3.54 4.91 10.78
C ALA A 73 -4.29 3.91 11.68
N GLY A 74 -5.05 3.01 11.08
CA GLY A 74 -5.84 2.01 11.79
C GLY A 74 -5.19 0.62 11.87
N LEU A 75 -3.92 0.50 11.50
CA LEU A 75 -3.25 -0.79 11.56
C LEU A 75 -2.93 -1.18 13.00
N MET A 76 -3.16 -2.45 13.30
CA MET A 76 -2.78 -3.08 14.55
C MET A 76 -1.96 -4.33 14.26
N VAL A 77 -1.27 -4.85 15.26
CA VAL A 77 -0.63 -6.16 15.16
C VAL A 77 -1.67 -7.21 14.80
N GLY A 78 -1.38 -8.01 13.78
CA GLY A 78 -2.32 -8.97 13.23
C GLY A 78 -3.16 -8.45 12.05
N SER A 79 -3.14 -7.14 11.76
CA SER A 79 -3.83 -6.58 10.58
C SER A 79 -3.27 -7.14 9.29
N ARG A 80 -4.16 -7.46 8.35
CA ARG A 80 -3.77 -7.88 7.00
C ARG A 80 -3.60 -6.66 6.09
N VAL A 81 -2.53 -6.67 5.30
CA VAL A 81 -2.17 -5.58 4.40
C VAL A 81 -1.87 -6.11 3.00
N ASN A 82 -2.31 -5.36 2.01
CA ASN A 82 -2.02 -5.65 0.61
C ASN A 82 -0.61 -5.15 0.26
N LEU A 83 0.17 -6.01 -0.36
CA LEU A 83 1.57 -5.74 -0.70
C LEU A 83 1.79 -5.81 -2.20
N GLU A 84 2.56 -4.85 -2.71
CA GLU A 84 3.01 -4.79 -4.08
C GLU A 84 4.43 -4.24 -4.11
N ARG A 85 5.35 -4.92 -4.80
CA ARG A 85 6.72 -4.39 -5.04
C ARG A 85 6.69 -3.27 -6.08
N ALA A 86 7.62 -2.34 -5.97
CA ALA A 86 7.87 -1.40 -7.05
C ALA A 86 8.27 -2.17 -8.32
N MET A 87 7.69 -1.78 -9.43
CA MET A 87 8.00 -2.39 -10.71
C MET A 87 9.45 -2.11 -11.10
N ALA A 88 10.15 -3.14 -11.56
CA ALA A 88 11.48 -2.97 -12.13
C ALA A 88 11.42 -2.09 -13.39
N ALA A 89 12.52 -1.36 -13.67
CA ALA A 89 12.57 -0.42 -14.80
C ALA A 89 12.37 -1.10 -16.18
N ASP A 90 12.70 -2.39 -16.25
CA ASP A 90 12.56 -3.26 -17.42
C ASP A 90 11.29 -4.17 -17.33
N GLY A 91 10.48 -3.97 -16.30
CA GLY A 91 9.27 -4.77 -16.07
C GLY A 91 8.16 -4.47 -17.08
N ARG A 92 7.37 -5.49 -17.39
CA ARG A 92 6.14 -5.32 -18.20
C ARG A 92 5.00 -4.83 -17.32
N PHE A 93 4.21 -3.90 -17.84
CA PHE A 93 2.97 -3.50 -17.19
C PHE A 93 1.92 -4.62 -17.32
N GLY A 94 1.67 -5.34 -16.22
CA GLY A 94 0.64 -6.37 -16.16
C GLY A 94 -0.78 -5.83 -15.99
N GLY A 95 -0.94 -4.53 -15.87
CA GLY A 95 -2.22 -3.84 -15.73
C GLY A 95 -2.19 -2.49 -16.42
N HIS A 96 -3.27 -1.72 -16.32
CA HIS A 96 -3.27 -0.34 -16.80
C HIS A 96 -3.01 0.65 -15.67
N ILE A 97 -2.45 1.79 -16.02
CA ILE A 97 -2.23 2.89 -15.07
C ILE A 97 -3.58 3.47 -14.68
N VAL A 98 -3.92 3.37 -13.39
CA VAL A 98 -5.14 3.98 -12.86
C VAL A 98 -4.87 5.47 -12.65
N ALA A 99 -5.33 6.29 -13.58
CA ALA A 99 -5.33 7.74 -13.44
C ALA A 99 -6.48 8.20 -12.52
N GLY A 100 -6.34 9.38 -11.91
CA GLY A 100 -7.37 9.98 -11.06
C GLY A 100 -8.73 10.16 -11.73
N ALA A 101 -8.78 10.15 -13.06
CA ALA A 101 -10.00 10.23 -13.86
C ALA A 101 -11.02 9.11 -13.56
N SER A 102 -10.57 7.93 -13.18
CA SER A 102 -11.47 6.84 -12.80
C SER A 102 -12.21 7.09 -11.48
N CYS A 103 -11.67 7.95 -10.62
CA CYS A 103 -12.34 8.41 -9.41
C CYS A 103 -13.33 9.55 -9.69
N GLU A 104 -13.06 10.36 -10.68
CA GLU A 104 -13.94 11.48 -11.07
C GLU A 104 -15.23 11.00 -11.73
N SER A 105 -15.16 9.96 -12.53
CA SER A 105 -16.36 9.39 -13.17
C SER A 105 -17.37 8.82 -12.18
N LYS A 106 -16.92 8.34 -11.02
CA LYS A 106 -17.81 7.88 -9.94
C LYS A 106 -18.47 9.01 -9.14
N LYS A 107 -17.99 10.24 -9.30
CA LYS A 107 -18.48 11.41 -8.57
C LYS A 107 -19.52 12.21 -9.30
N THR A 108 -19.63 12.03 -10.60
CA THR A 108 -20.68 12.65 -11.39
C THR A 108 -22.08 12.20 -10.93
N THR A 109 -22.15 11.12 -10.19
CA THR A 109 -23.38 10.61 -9.58
C THR A 109 -23.65 11.17 -8.18
N MET A 110 -22.70 11.85 -7.56
CA MET A 110 -22.88 12.47 -6.25
C MET A 110 -22.94 14.00 -6.36
N ARG A 111 -24.06 14.57 -6.06
CA ARG A 111 -24.43 15.99 -6.18
C ARG A 111 -23.65 16.96 -5.27
N SER A 112 -22.47 16.68 -4.83
CA SER A 112 -21.76 17.60 -3.95
C SER A 112 -20.27 17.64 -4.19
N GLY A 113 -19.83 18.76 -4.77
CA GLY A 113 -18.51 19.32 -4.61
C GLY A 113 -17.32 18.56 -5.18
N LEU A 114 -16.31 19.34 -5.58
CA LEU A 114 -14.98 18.83 -5.95
C LEU A 114 -14.37 18.01 -4.80
N PRO A 115 -13.92 16.79 -5.08
CA PRO A 115 -13.32 15.95 -4.07
C PRO A 115 -11.95 16.46 -3.65
N SER A 116 -11.72 16.48 -2.37
CA SER A 116 -10.39 16.73 -1.85
C SER A 116 -9.39 15.68 -2.39
N MET A 117 -8.12 16.04 -2.51
CA MET A 117 -7.04 15.11 -2.88
C MET A 117 -7.04 13.83 -2.04
N ARG A 118 -7.50 13.94 -0.80
CA ARG A 118 -7.65 12.85 0.16
C ARG A 118 -8.60 11.75 -0.33
N ASN A 119 -9.69 12.14 -1.00
CA ASN A 119 -10.66 11.18 -1.54
C ASN A 119 -10.14 10.46 -2.79
N ARG A 120 -9.26 11.09 -3.54
CA ARG A 120 -8.66 10.46 -4.75
C ARG A 120 -7.74 9.31 -4.37
N ILE A 121 -6.88 9.51 -3.36
CA ILE A 121 -5.99 8.47 -2.83
C ILE A 121 -6.80 7.33 -2.23
N PHE A 122 -7.82 7.66 -1.44
CA PHE A 122 -8.71 6.67 -0.83
C PHE A 122 -9.50 5.87 -1.88
N CYS A 123 -9.95 6.51 -2.95
CA CYS A 123 -10.66 5.87 -4.05
C CYS A 123 -9.78 4.85 -4.80
N ALA A 124 -8.54 5.19 -5.09
CA ALA A 124 -7.57 4.28 -5.69
C ALA A 124 -7.27 3.08 -4.77
N MET A 125 -7.15 3.32 -3.47
CA MET A 125 -6.90 2.27 -2.49
C MET A 125 -8.12 1.37 -2.27
N SER A 126 -9.32 1.91 -2.28
CA SER A 126 -10.57 1.14 -2.17
C SER A 126 -10.76 0.22 -3.38
N TRP A 127 -10.36 0.65 -4.55
CA TRP A 127 -10.44 -0.17 -5.76
C TRP A 127 -9.48 -1.36 -5.74
N LYS A 128 -8.31 -1.20 -5.13
CA LYS A 128 -7.32 -2.27 -4.98
C LYS A 128 -7.77 -3.42 -4.08
N LYS A 129 -8.77 -3.20 -3.25
CA LYS A 129 -9.36 -4.26 -2.40
C LYS A 129 -10.42 -5.09 -3.12
N ALA A 130 -10.97 -4.61 -4.22
CA ALA A 130 -12.06 -5.27 -4.92
C ALA A 130 -11.70 -6.63 -5.52
N PRO A 131 -10.50 -6.86 -6.10
CA PRO A 131 -10.16 -8.15 -6.71
C PRO A 131 -10.05 -9.32 -5.73
N SER A 132 -9.76 -9.05 -4.48
CA SER A 132 -9.64 -10.11 -3.47
C SER A 132 -10.98 -10.75 -3.05
N ARG A 133 -12.10 -10.20 -3.50
CA ARG A 133 -13.44 -10.73 -3.19
C ARG A 133 -13.92 -11.82 -4.13
N SER A 134 -13.33 -11.95 -5.29
CA SER A 134 -13.77 -12.92 -6.32
C SER A 134 -13.12 -14.27 -6.22
N MET A 135 -12.37 -14.53 -5.17
CA MET A 135 -11.65 -15.80 -4.95
C MET A 135 -12.26 -16.60 -3.78
N VAL A 136 -13.57 -16.64 -3.71
CA VAL A 136 -14.28 -17.54 -2.82
C VAL A 136 -14.83 -18.71 -3.61
#